data_5a98b06ada4ca93a958e8e7106430329
#
_entry.id   5a98b06ada4ca93a958e8e7106430329
#
_cell.length_a   1.000
_cell.length_b   1.000
_cell.length_c   1.000
_cell.angle_alpha   90.00
_cell.angle_beta   90.00
_cell.angle_gamma   90.00
#
_symmetry.space_group_name_H-M   'P 1'
#
loop_
_entity.id
_entity.type
_entity.pdbx_description
1 polymer ?
#
loop_
_entity_poly.entity_id
_entity_poly.type
_entity_poly.pdbx_seq_one_letter_code
_entity_poly.pdbx_strand_id
1 'polypeptide(L)'
;MVLGLISLAATVPLTATSVLSLQSQAETRRSQGVDNAWKTNKSYLQARASNRTPEDRKALFDGSKVVLHDGLLYVELQSSAVKRHPFTGYFLAYPDSKYDGLVSTISKDPPQLNWIFLDTSSLQIRHGLRTEAETGITGPFGAVMVAPSEERRILLEGWEGFIAVESNQPGLWGLYFDRYDDALKGRVPEGRRTVELELVHEDIEGDSQQS
;
A
#
# COMPACT_ATOMS: atom_id res chain seq x y z
N MET A 1 29.99 49.94 -58.08
CA MET A 1 30.22 49.64 -56.66
C MET A 1 29.06 48.87 -56.12
N VAL A 2 29.17 47.57 -56.04
CA VAL A 2 28.12 46.73 -55.51
C VAL A 2 28.70 45.96 -54.30
N LEU A 3 28.20 46.26 -53.10
CA LEU A 3 28.57 45.62 -51.88
C LEU A 3 27.74 44.33 -51.72
N GLY A 4 28.38 43.21 -51.80
CA GLY A 4 27.78 41.92 -51.48
C GLY A 4 27.66 41.71 -49.98
N LEU A 5 26.46 41.48 -49.47
CA LEU A 5 26.17 41.03 -48.12
C LEU A 5 26.32 39.51 -48.09
N ILE A 6 27.32 39.02 -47.33
CA ILE A 6 27.46 37.61 -47.02
C ILE A 6 26.62 37.34 -45.75
N SER A 7 25.50 36.65 -45.95
CA SER A 7 24.69 36.13 -44.82
C SER A 7 25.29 34.84 -44.32
N LEU A 8 25.85 34.87 -43.09
CA LEU A 8 26.32 33.70 -42.40
C LEU A 8 25.12 33.05 -41.68
N ALA A 9 24.57 32.01 -42.27
CA ALA A 9 23.56 31.20 -41.59
C ALA A 9 24.25 30.30 -40.58
N ALA A 10 24.10 30.62 -39.31
CA ALA A 10 24.49 29.74 -38.21
C ALA A 10 23.46 28.63 -38.10
N THR A 11 23.76 27.45 -38.64
CA THR A 11 23.01 26.21 -38.36
C THR A 11 23.39 25.69 -36.99
N VAL A 12 22.55 25.94 -35.99
CA VAL A 12 22.65 25.35 -34.67
C VAL A 12 22.22 23.88 -34.78
N PRO A 13 23.03 22.91 -34.35
CA PRO A 13 22.62 21.50 -34.38
C PRO A 13 21.60 21.21 -33.28
N LEU A 14 20.32 21.22 -33.64
CA LEU A 14 19.16 20.90 -32.78
C LEU A 14 19.01 19.41 -32.49
N THR A 15 19.93 18.57 -32.93
CA THR A 15 19.79 17.11 -32.85
C THR A 15 20.39 16.45 -31.60
N ALA A 16 21.35 17.12 -30.93
CA ALA A 16 22.02 16.51 -29.77
C ALA A 16 21.21 16.59 -28.47
N THR A 17 20.46 17.66 -28.27
CA THR A 17 19.66 17.87 -27.05
C THR A 17 18.40 17.00 -26.99
N SER A 18 17.80 16.66 -28.12
CA SER A 18 16.60 15.82 -28.16
C SER A 18 16.93 14.34 -27.91
N VAL A 19 18.08 13.85 -28.34
CA VAL A 19 18.48 12.47 -28.10
C VAL A 19 18.84 12.24 -26.63
N LEU A 20 19.53 13.16 -25.99
CA LEU A 20 19.86 13.10 -24.56
C LEU A 20 18.61 13.16 -23.67
N SER A 21 17.60 13.96 -24.03
CA SER A 21 16.35 14.03 -23.29
C SER A 21 15.52 12.76 -23.42
N LEU A 22 15.52 12.10 -24.58
CA LEU A 22 14.84 10.82 -24.79
C LEU A 22 15.56 9.67 -24.08
N GLN A 23 16.89 9.66 -24.05
CA GLN A 23 17.65 8.68 -23.30
C GLN A 23 17.45 8.82 -21.78
N SER A 24 17.51 10.04 -21.24
CA SER A 24 17.26 10.28 -19.82
C SER A 24 15.82 9.92 -19.40
N GLN A 25 14.82 10.18 -20.27
CA GLN A 25 13.44 9.74 -20.04
C GLN A 25 13.29 8.21 -20.11
N ALA A 26 14.00 7.54 -21.02
CA ALA A 26 13.99 6.08 -21.12
C ALA A 26 14.68 5.43 -19.93
N GLU A 27 15.79 5.99 -19.45
CA GLU A 27 16.47 5.53 -18.25
C GLU A 27 15.65 5.77 -16.98
N THR A 28 15.00 6.93 -16.86
CA THR A 28 14.07 7.21 -15.76
C THR A 28 12.88 6.26 -15.76
N ARG A 29 12.32 5.93 -16.92
CA ARG A 29 11.23 4.94 -17.02
C ARG A 29 11.70 3.52 -16.72
N ARG A 30 12.92 3.15 -17.10
CA ARG A 30 13.52 1.85 -16.77
C ARG A 30 13.81 1.72 -15.28
N SER A 31 14.41 2.74 -14.67
CA SER A 31 14.66 2.75 -13.22
C SER A 31 13.35 2.72 -12.43
N GLN A 32 12.33 3.51 -12.81
CA GLN A 32 11.00 3.46 -12.20
C GLN A 32 10.33 2.10 -12.39
N GLY A 33 10.54 1.42 -13.53
CA GLY A 33 10.04 0.09 -13.78
C GLY A 33 10.69 -0.97 -12.89
N VAL A 34 11.99 -0.89 -12.69
CA VAL A 34 12.74 -1.79 -11.78
C VAL A 34 12.39 -1.48 -10.32
N ASP A 35 12.34 -0.20 -9.95
CA ASP A 35 12.01 0.25 -8.58
C ASP A 35 10.57 -0.14 -8.16
N ASN A 36 9.67 -0.38 -9.11
CA ASN A 36 8.28 -0.73 -8.84
C ASN A 36 7.94 -2.22 -9.08
N ALA A 37 8.89 -3.04 -9.54
CA ALA A 37 8.65 -4.47 -9.80
C ALA A 37 8.13 -5.23 -8.57
N TRP A 38 8.57 -4.85 -7.37
CA TRP A 38 8.11 -5.42 -6.10
C TRP A 38 6.59 -5.24 -5.85
N LYS A 39 5.96 -4.22 -6.44
CA LYS A 39 4.52 -3.95 -6.26
C LYS A 39 3.64 -5.08 -6.77
N THR A 40 4.09 -5.80 -7.78
CA THR A 40 3.34 -6.91 -8.39
C THR A 40 3.62 -8.25 -7.73
N ASN A 41 4.64 -8.33 -6.86
CA ASN A 41 4.94 -9.53 -6.11
C ASN A 41 3.91 -9.73 -4.99
N LYS A 42 3.51 -10.97 -4.78
CA LYS A 42 2.65 -11.30 -3.64
C LYS A 42 3.39 -11.09 -2.33
N SER A 43 2.69 -10.51 -1.39
CA SER A 43 3.23 -10.21 -0.06
C SER A 43 2.22 -10.51 1.04
N TYR A 44 2.73 -10.71 2.24
CA TYR A 44 1.98 -10.55 3.46
C TYR A 44 2.01 -9.10 3.94
N LEU A 45 1.08 -8.73 4.81
CA LEU A 45 1.16 -7.50 5.59
C LEU A 45 1.38 -7.86 7.05
N GLN A 46 2.54 -7.49 7.57
CA GLN A 46 2.82 -7.53 8.99
C GLN A 46 2.30 -6.26 9.66
N ALA A 47 1.64 -6.39 10.80
CA ALA A 47 1.18 -5.25 11.58
C ALA A 47 2.08 -5.07 12.80
N ARG A 48 2.62 -3.88 12.99
CA ARG A 48 3.50 -3.53 14.09
C ARG A 48 2.98 -2.25 14.75
N ALA A 49 3.03 -2.19 16.07
CA ALA A 49 2.67 -0.96 16.76
C ALA A 49 3.65 0.17 16.42
N SER A 50 3.14 1.38 16.23
CA SER A 50 3.95 2.53 15.87
C SER A 50 4.98 2.88 16.95
N ASN A 51 6.02 3.61 16.58
CA ASN A 51 7.05 4.07 17.52
C ASN A 51 6.50 4.98 18.65
N ARG A 52 5.31 5.56 18.46
CA ARG A 52 4.63 6.39 19.47
C ARG A 52 3.90 5.56 20.54
N THR A 53 3.70 4.27 20.27
CA THR A 53 3.00 3.36 21.19
C THR A 53 3.91 3.00 22.36
N PRO A 54 3.41 2.99 23.62
CA PRO A 54 4.14 2.51 24.78
C PRO A 54 4.63 1.08 24.62
N GLU A 55 5.82 0.76 25.16
CA GLU A 55 6.51 -0.53 24.98
C GLU A 55 5.67 -1.76 25.41
N ASP A 56 4.91 -1.62 26.50
CA ASP A 56 4.02 -2.67 27.01
C ASP A 56 2.94 -3.08 25.98
N ARG A 57 2.54 -2.15 25.12
CA ARG A 57 1.57 -2.38 24.05
C ARG A 57 2.25 -2.80 22.73
N LYS A 58 3.48 -2.36 22.48
CA LYS A 58 4.23 -2.78 21.29
C LYS A 58 4.40 -4.28 21.25
N ALA A 59 4.84 -4.89 22.36
CA ALA A 59 5.03 -6.33 22.47
C ALA A 59 3.77 -7.15 22.16
N LEU A 60 2.57 -6.56 22.35
CA LEU A 60 1.32 -7.23 22.03
C LEU A 60 1.18 -7.51 20.52
N PHE A 61 1.73 -6.62 19.68
CA PHE A 61 1.63 -6.70 18.22
C PHE A 61 2.84 -7.38 17.54
N ASP A 62 3.82 -7.83 18.32
CA ASP A 62 4.97 -8.55 17.75
C ASP A 62 4.52 -9.80 17.00
N GLY A 63 4.99 -9.95 15.76
CA GLY A 63 4.63 -11.05 14.89
C GLY A 63 3.16 -11.08 14.44
N SER A 64 2.41 -9.99 14.64
CA SER A 64 1.02 -9.88 14.20
C SER A 64 0.93 -9.72 12.69
N LYS A 65 -0.13 -10.28 12.09
CA LYS A 65 -0.37 -10.23 10.65
C LYS A 65 -1.76 -9.68 10.34
N VAL A 66 -1.85 -9.04 9.19
CA VAL A 66 -3.17 -8.66 8.65
C VAL A 66 -3.84 -9.90 8.08
N VAL A 67 -5.10 -10.10 8.43
CA VAL A 67 -5.92 -11.24 8.02
C VAL A 67 -7.28 -10.77 7.48
N LEU A 68 -7.88 -11.60 6.63
CA LEU A 68 -9.19 -11.38 6.05
C LEU A 68 -10.23 -12.22 6.80
N HIS A 69 -11.34 -11.60 7.21
CA HIS A 69 -12.44 -12.28 7.87
C HIS A 69 -13.74 -11.49 7.68
N ASP A 70 -14.81 -12.15 7.22
CA ASP A 70 -16.16 -11.60 7.06
C ASP A 70 -16.22 -10.25 6.31
N GLY A 71 -15.49 -10.13 5.19
CA GLY A 71 -15.47 -8.91 4.37
C GLY A 71 -14.65 -7.75 4.96
N LEU A 72 -13.96 -7.97 6.08
CA LEU A 72 -13.19 -6.97 6.82
C LEU A 72 -11.72 -7.40 6.95
N LEU A 73 -10.85 -6.42 7.13
CA LEU A 73 -9.46 -6.67 7.52
C LEU A 73 -9.30 -6.53 9.02
N TYR A 74 -8.51 -7.44 9.57
CA TYR A 74 -8.15 -7.47 10.98
C TYR A 74 -6.65 -7.62 11.14
N VAL A 75 -6.16 -7.23 12.30
CA VAL A 75 -4.84 -7.63 12.82
C VAL A 75 -5.03 -8.82 13.73
N GLU A 76 -4.44 -9.93 13.38
CA GLU A 76 -4.42 -11.14 14.19
C GLU A 76 -3.13 -11.19 14.99
N LEU A 77 -3.28 -11.19 16.32
CA LEU A 77 -2.14 -11.30 17.23
C LEU A 77 -1.55 -12.69 17.16
N GLN A 78 -0.25 -12.82 17.43
CA GLN A 78 0.44 -14.12 17.47
C GLN A 78 -0.21 -15.09 18.49
N SER A 79 -0.74 -14.54 19.59
CA SER A 79 -1.44 -15.27 20.64
C SER A 79 -2.85 -15.76 20.28
N SER A 80 -3.38 -15.40 19.09
CA SER A 80 -4.72 -15.84 18.67
C SER A 80 -4.78 -17.36 18.54
N ALA A 81 -5.78 -17.97 19.18
CA ALA A 81 -6.02 -19.42 19.13
C ALA A 81 -6.55 -19.88 17.76
N VAL A 82 -7.23 -19.01 17.03
CA VAL A 82 -7.82 -19.30 15.72
C VAL A 82 -6.99 -18.57 14.65
N LYS A 83 -6.45 -19.32 13.70
CA LYS A 83 -5.72 -18.75 12.57
C LYS A 83 -6.67 -18.55 11.38
N ARG A 84 -6.68 -17.33 10.86
CA ARG A 84 -7.51 -16.90 9.74
C ARG A 84 -6.69 -16.81 8.46
N HIS A 85 -7.37 -16.56 7.34
CA HIS A 85 -6.71 -16.39 6.05
C HIS A 85 -5.85 -15.11 6.07
N PRO A 86 -4.51 -15.24 5.92
CA PRO A 86 -3.65 -14.07 5.92
C PRO A 86 -3.91 -13.23 4.66
N PHE A 87 -3.74 -11.93 4.77
CA PHE A 87 -3.61 -11.09 3.59
C PHE A 87 -2.48 -11.66 2.73
N THR A 88 -2.78 -11.92 1.47
CA THR A 88 -1.82 -12.42 0.48
C THR A 88 -2.11 -11.66 -0.81
N GLY A 89 -1.41 -10.56 -1.01
CA GLY A 89 -1.81 -9.60 -2.04
C GLY A 89 -0.66 -8.85 -2.67
N TYR A 90 -1.03 -7.92 -3.56
CA TYR A 90 -0.11 -7.08 -4.31
C TYR A 90 -0.81 -5.79 -4.75
N PHE A 91 -0.02 -4.83 -5.24
CA PHE A 91 -0.56 -3.60 -5.81
C PHE A 91 -1.01 -3.84 -7.25
N LEU A 92 -2.18 -3.34 -7.57
CA LEU A 92 -2.78 -3.45 -8.90
C LEU A 92 -3.36 -2.10 -9.31
N ALA A 93 -3.08 -1.66 -10.53
CA ALA A 93 -3.69 -0.44 -11.05
C ALA A 93 -5.22 -0.55 -10.94
N TYR A 94 -5.85 0.42 -10.25
CA TYR A 94 -7.30 0.40 -10.10
C TYR A 94 -7.95 0.81 -11.43
N PRO A 95 -8.91 0.02 -11.95
CA PRO A 95 -9.54 0.30 -13.23
C PRO A 95 -10.10 1.71 -13.34
N ASP A 96 -9.90 2.34 -14.49
CA ASP A 96 -10.38 3.70 -14.81
C ASP A 96 -9.82 4.81 -13.89
N SER A 97 -8.71 4.53 -13.18
CA SER A 97 -8.02 5.49 -12.31
C SER A 97 -6.57 5.70 -12.72
N LYS A 98 -5.88 6.64 -12.04
CA LYS A 98 -4.44 6.90 -12.20
C LYS A 98 -3.63 6.46 -10.98
N TYR A 99 -4.20 5.63 -10.11
CA TYR A 99 -3.55 5.18 -8.90
C TYR A 99 -3.56 3.65 -8.78
N ASP A 100 -2.70 3.15 -7.92
CA ASP A 100 -2.68 1.76 -7.55
C ASP A 100 -3.66 1.51 -6.40
N GLY A 101 -4.48 0.48 -6.56
CA GLY A 101 -5.22 -0.14 -5.47
C GLY A 101 -4.41 -1.28 -4.85
N LEU A 102 -4.97 -1.92 -3.85
CA LEU A 102 -4.42 -3.09 -3.20
C LEU A 102 -5.41 -4.25 -3.35
N VAL A 103 -4.93 -5.43 -3.71
CA VAL A 103 -5.75 -6.63 -3.85
C VAL A 103 -5.21 -7.76 -2.99
N SER A 104 -6.08 -8.66 -2.55
CA SER A 104 -5.69 -9.88 -1.83
C SER A 104 -6.45 -11.09 -2.36
N THR A 105 -5.82 -12.25 -2.36
CA THR A 105 -6.49 -13.51 -2.57
C THR A 105 -7.30 -13.87 -1.32
N ILE A 106 -8.52 -14.39 -1.52
CA ILE A 106 -9.39 -14.86 -0.43
C ILE A 106 -9.55 -16.37 -0.43
N SER A 107 -9.18 -17.04 -1.51
CA SER A 107 -9.14 -18.49 -1.63
C SER A 107 -7.95 -18.93 -2.48
N LYS A 108 -7.51 -20.17 -2.27
CA LYS A 108 -6.42 -20.77 -3.04
C LYS A 108 -6.93 -21.53 -4.26
N ASP A 109 -8.14 -22.06 -4.18
CA ASP A 109 -8.73 -22.90 -5.22
C ASP A 109 -10.27 -22.77 -5.27
N PRO A 110 -10.84 -22.16 -6.33
CA PRO A 110 -10.14 -21.33 -7.31
C PRO A 110 -9.62 -20.03 -6.69
N PRO A 111 -8.53 -19.46 -7.21
CA PRO A 111 -8.02 -18.19 -6.71
C PRO A 111 -9.02 -17.09 -7.00
N GLN A 112 -9.47 -16.40 -5.95
CA GLN A 112 -10.37 -15.25 -6.04
C GLN A 112 -9.67 -14.03 -5.46
N LEU A 113 -9.66 -12.93 -6.23
CA LEU A 113 -9.11 -11.65 -5.84
C LEU A 113 -10.21 -10.74 -5.34
N ASN A 114 -9.97 -10.12 -4.20
CA ASN A 114 -10.78 -9.04 -3.69
C ASN A 114 -9.97 -7.74 -3.60
N TRP A 115 -10.63 -6.64 -3.89
CA TRP A 115 -10.08 -5.30 -3.67
C TRP A 115 -10.11 -4.97 -2.19
N ILE A 116 -9.06 -4.30 -1.73
CA ILE A 116 -8.99 -3.70 -0.40
C ILE A 116 -9.45 -2.25 -0.53
N PHE A 117 -10.32 -1.82 0.37
CA PHE A 117 -10.86 -0.46 0.35
C PHE A 117 -11.23 0.01 1.75
N LEU A 118 -11.32 1.32 1.92
CA LEU A 118 -11.78 1.95 3.15
C LEU A 118 -13.28 2.20 3.07
N ASP A 119 -14.03 1.68 4.02
CA ASP A 119 -15.43 2.05 4.23
C ASP A 119 -15.51 3.48 4.78
N THR A 120 -16.16 4.38 4.05
CA THR A 120 -16.19 5.81 4.39
C THR A 120 -17.05 6.12 5.61
N SER A 121 -17.95 5.23 6.00
CA SER A 121 -18.82 5.41 7.14
C SER A 121 -18.19 4.98 8.46
N SER A 122 -17.57 3.80 8.47
CA SER A 122 -16.94 3.22 9.66
C SER A 122 -15.46 3.53 9.78
N LEU A 123 -14.79 3.90 8.69
CA LEU A 123 -13.34 4.00 8.55
C LEU A 123 -12.60 2.67 8.80
N GLN A 124 -13.30 1.55 8.70
CA GLN A 124 -12.68 0.22 8.75
C GLN A 124 -12.22 -0.20 7.35
N ILE A 125 -11.07 -0.87 7.28
CA ILE A 125 -10.57 -1.45 6.03
C ILE A 125 -11.35 -2.73 5.73
N ARG A 126 -11.81 -2.82 4.49
CA ARG A 126 -12.63 -3.93 3.98
C ARG A 126 -11.97 -4.60 2.79
N HIS A 127 -12.48 -5.78 2.46
CA HIS A 127 -12.20 -6.43 1.19
C HIS A 127 -13.50 -6.87 0.53
N GLY A 128 -13.52 -6.86 -0.80
CA GLY A 128 -14.71 -7.25 -1.56
C GLY A 128 -14.46 -7.24 -3.07
N LEU A 129 -15.50 -7.59 -3.80
CA LEU A 129 -15.50 -7.48 -5.26
C LEU A 129 -15.39 -6.01 -5.68
N ARG A 130 -15.05 -5.76 -6.95
CA ARG A 130 -14.95 -4.40 -7.48
C ARG A 130 -16.20 -3.57 -7.22
N THR A 131 -17.39 -4.14 -7.44
CA THR A 131 -18.66 -3.44 -7.23
C THR A 131 -18.90 -3.02 -5.78
N GLU A 132 -18.37 -3.78 -4.81
CA GLU A 132 -18.42 -3.41 -3.39
C GLU A 132 -17.38 -2.34 -3.09
N ALA A 133 -16.17 -2.48 -3.64
CA ALA A 133 -15.08 -1.54 -3.43
C ALA A 133 -15.37 -0.13 -4.00
N GLU A 134 -16.12 -0.03 -5.09
CA GLU A 134 -16.56 1.24 -5.68
C GLU A 134 -17.40 2.12 -4.72
N THR A 135 -17.96 1.54 -3.65
CA THR A 135 -18.70 2.30 -2.62
C THR A 135 -17.81 2.95 -1.58
N GLY A 136 -16.51 2.63 -1.56
CA GLY A 136 -15.52 3.11 -0.62
C GLY A 136 -14.33 3.80 -1.29
N ILE A 137 -13.23 3.94 -0.54
CA ILE A 137 -11.98 4.50 -1.04
C ILE A 137 -11.03 3.36 -1.38
N THR A 138 -10.74 3.20 -2.67
CA THR A 138 -9.93 2.13 -3.23
C THR A 138 -8.46 2.50 -3.44
N GLY A 139 -8.07 3.68 -3.00
CA GLY A 139 -6.69 4.20 -3.12
C GLY A 139 -6.63 5.73 -3.14
N PRO A 140 -5.45 6.28 -3.42
CA PRO A 140 -4.22 5.59 -3.80
C PRO A 140 -3.60 4.79 -2.66
N PHE A 141 -3.31 3.51 -2.91
CA PHE A 141 -2.41 2.75 -2.07
C PHE A 141 -0.98 2.88 -2.58
N GLY A 142 -0.02 2.87 -1.68
CA GLY A 142 1.40 2.96 -1.97
C GLY A 142 2.23 2.42 -0.82
N ALA A 143 3.55 2.58 -0.94
CA ALA A 143 4.45 2.32 0.16
C ALA A 143 5.61 3.30 0.15
N VAL A 144 6.16 3.56 1.33
CA VAL A 144 7.38 4.30 1.57
C VAL A 144 8.48 3.35 2.07
N MET A 145 9.68 3.50 1.54
CA MET A 145 10.86 2.79 2.05
C MET A 145 11.44 3.56 3.23
N VAL A 146 11.63 2.87 4.34
CA VAL A 146 12.14 3.46 5.59
C VAL A 146 13.59 3.04 5.81
N ALA A 147 14.51 4.02 5.80
CA ALA A 147 15.90 3.79 6.14
C ALA A 147 16.10 3.70 7.67
N PRO A 148 17.08 2.92 8.17
CA PRO A 148 18.02 2.07 7.43
C PRO A 148 17.52 0.64 7.17
N SER A 149 16.31 0.28 7.64
CA SER A 149 15.80 -1.10 7.58
C SER A 149 15.41 -1.56 6.17
N GLU A 150 15.28 -0.62 5.22
CA GLU A 150 14.76 -0.87 3.86
C GLU A 150 13.36 -1.51 3.84
N GLU A 151 12.64 -1.42 4.94
CA GLU A 151 11.26 -1.87 5.04
C GLU A 151 10.33 -0.99 4.20
N ARG A 152 9.37 -1.61 3.55
CA ARG A 152 8.29 -0.89 2.85
C ARG A 152 7.07 -0.82 3.73
N ARG A 153 6.70 0.41 4.13
CA ARG A 153 5.50 0.67 4.91
C ARG A 153 4.37 1.11 4.02
N ILE A 154 3.21 0.51 4.20
CA ILE A 154 2.02 0.77 3.39
C ILE A 154 1.44 2.13 3.71
N LEU A 155 1.03 2.83 2.65
CA LEU A 155 0.33 4.10 2.70
C LEU A 155 -1.05 3.95 2.08
N LEU A 156 -2.02 4.68 2.61
CA LEU A 156 -3.29 4.97 1.95
C LEU A 156 -3.46 6.48 1.90
N GLU A 157 -3.84 7.02 0.75
CA GLU A 157 -3.94 8.47 0.52
C GLU A 157 -2.65 9.24 0.88
N GLY A 158 -1.49 8.56 0.81
CA GLY A 158 -0.17 9.16 1.00
C GLY A 158 0.37 9.16 2.43
N TRP A 159 -0.30 8.53 3.42
CA TRP A 159 0.20 8.48 4.79
C TRP A 159 -0.12 7.16 5.53
N GLU A 160 0.49 6.96 6.71
CA GLU A 160 0.46 5.74 7.51
C GLU A 160 -0.64 5.73 8.59
N GLY A 161 -1.82 6.26 8.33
CA GLY A 161 -2.90 6.45 9.32
C GLY A 161 -3.60 5.17 9.79
N PHE A 162 -2.94 4.02 9.85
CA PHE A 162 -3.56 2.77 10.25
C PHE A 162 -3.68 2.64 11.77
N ILE A 163 -4.85 2.18 12.24
CA ILE A 163 -5.16 1.99 13.65
C ILE A 163 -5.77 0.60 13.84
N ALA A 164 -5.26 -0.14 14.83
CA ALA A 164 -5.92 -1.34 15.34
C ALA A 164 -6.94 -0.95 16.40
N VAL A 165 -8.16 -1.47 16.28
CA VAL A 165 -9.23 -1.31 17.25
C VAL A 165 -9.59 -2.68 17.83
N GLU A 166 -9.56 -2.81 19.15
CA GLU A 166 -9.87 -4.06 19.82
C GLU A 166 -11.26 -4.57 19.48
N SER A 167 -11.36 -5.83 19.06
CA SER A 167 -12.64 -6.47 18.76
C SER A 167 -13.21 -7.25 19.95
N ASN A 168 -14.40 -7.84 19.80
CA ASN A 168 -14.96 -8.75 20.79
C ASN A 168 -14.31 -10.14 20.79
N GLN A 169 -13.48 -10.45 19.78
CA GLN A 169 -12.82 -11.72 19.64
C GLN A 169 -11.40 -11.63 20.21
N PRO A 170 -11.03 -12.46 21.19
CA PRO A 170 -9.67 -12.45 21.76
C PRO A 170 -8.60 -12.64 20.69
N GLY A 171 -7.56 -11.82 20.73
CA GLY A 171 -6.45 -11.87 19.77
C GLY A 171 -6.75 -11.32 18.39
N LEU A 172 -7.92 -10.72 18.17
CA LEU A 172 -8.30 -10.11 16.90
C LEU A 172 -8.64 -8.62 17.09
N TRP A 173 -8.05 -7.77 16.23
CA TRP A 173 -8.23 -6.33 16.25
C TRP A 173 -8.69 -5.87 14.88
N GLY A 174 -9.75 -5.07 14.80
CA GLY A 174 -10.20 -4.49 13.53
C GLY A 174 -9.13 -3.54 12.97
N LEU A 175 -8.90 -3.60 11.66
CA LEU A 175 -7.99 -2.67 10.98
C LEU A 175 -8.79 -1.48 10.45
N TYR A 176 -8.43 -0.29 10.92
CA TYR A 176 -9.04 0.99 10.56
C TYR A 176 -8.02 1.93 9.95
N PHE A 177 -8.50 3.00 9.32
CA PHE A 177 -7.66 4.07 8.80
C PHE A 177 -8.17 5.42 9.29
N ASP A 178 -7.34 6.13 10.03
CA ASP A 178 -7.64 7.45 10.59
C ASP A 178 -7.49 8.54 9.54
N ARG A 179 -8.44 8.58 8.61
CA ARG A 179 -8.41 9.46 7.46
C ARG A 179 -8.31 10.95 7.82
N TYR A 180 -8.81 11.30 9.00
CA TYR A 180 -8.96 12.69 9.40
C TYR A 180 -7.93 13.13 10.46
N ASP A 181 -7.01 12.24 10.84
CA ASP A 181 -6.01 12.47 11.87
C ASP A 181 -6.65 12.93 13.20
N ASP A 182 -7.78 12.31 13.56
CA ASP A 182 -8.56 12.62 14.75
C ASP A 182 -8.67 11.44 15.73
N ALA A 183 -7.81 10.44 15.58
CA ALA A 183 -7.78 9.19 16.35
C ALA A 183 -9.11 8.42 16.30
N LEU A 184 -9.80 8.45 15.13
CA LEU A 184 -11.09 7.81 14.87
C LEU A 184 -12.21 8.33 15.80
N LYS A 185 -12.14 9.59 16.21
CA LYS A 185 -13.09 10.20 17.14
C LYS A 185 -14.55 10.01 16.70
N GLY A 186 -15.35 9.43 17.59
CA GLY A 186 -16.77 9.13 17.34
C GLY A 186 -17.03 7.98 16.36
N ARG A 187 -15.97 7.24 15.93
CA ARG A 187 -16.05 6.09 15.03
C ARG A 187 -15.77 4.77 15.73
N VAL A 188 -15.02 4.82 16.83
CA VAL A 188 -14.71 3.65 17.65
C VAL A 188 -15.73 3.52 18.77
N PRO A 189 -16.28 2.32 19.03
CA PRO A 189 -17.18 2.10 20.17
C PRO A 189 -16.51 2.46 21.50
N GLU A 190 -17.25 3.03 22.43
CA GLU A 190 -16.73 3.40 23.75
C GLU A 190 -16.06 2.22 24.48
N GLY A 191 -14.95 2.49 25.17
CA GLY A 191 -14.24 1.51 25.96
C GLY A 191 -13.33 0.57 25.16
N ARG A 192 -13.26 0.70 23.83
CA ARG A 192 -12.33 -0.08 23.02
C ARG A 192 -10.93 0.52 23.04
N ARG A 193 -9.94 -0.34 23.17
CA ARG A 193 -8.54 0.06 23.04
C ARG A 193 -8.18 0.27 21.57
N THR A 194 -7.36 1.27 21.31
CA THR A 194 -6.82 1.57 20.00
C THR A 194 -5.31 1.62 20.04
N VAL A 195 -4.66 1.24 18.94
CA VAL A 195 -3.20 1.28 18.79
C VAL A 195 -2.86 1.72 17.37
N GLU A 196 -2.04 2.76 17.24
CA GLU A 196 -1.49 3.19 15.95
C GLU A 196 -0.55 2.10 15.40
N LEU A 197 -0.66 1.82 14.11
CA LEU A 197 0.09 0.75 13.47
C LEU A 197 0.95 1.25 12.31
N GLU A 198 2.03 0.53 12.09
CA GLU A 198 2.79 0.49 10.86
C GLU A 198 2.45 -0.83 10.15
N LEU A 199 2.01 -0.76 8.90
CA LEU A 199 1.81 -1.96 8.08
C LEU A 199 3.03 -2.17 7.20
N VAL A 200 3.75 -3.26 7.43
CA VAL A 200 4.99 -3.59 6.74
C VAL A 200 4.71 -4.63 5.66
N HIS A 201 5.16 -4.33 4.45
CA HIS A 201 5.11 -5.23 3.31
C HIS A 201 6.21 -6.31 3.47
N GLU A 202 5.82 -7.57 3.48
CA GLU A 202 6.71 -8.71 3.61
C GLU A 202 6.59 -9.60 2.36
N ASP A 203 7.63 -9.63 1.53
CA ASP A 203 7.65 -10.46 0.31
C ASP A 203 7.50 -11.94 0.67
N ILE A 204 6.70 -12.69 -0.11
CA ILE A 204 6.56 -14.14 0.05
C ILE A 204 7.73 -14.80 -0.66
N GLU A 205 8.63 -15.42 0.11
CA GLU A 205 9.74 -16.19 -0.43
C GLU A 205 9.21 -17.33 -1.31
N GLY A 206 9.58 -17.34 -2.59
CA GLY A 206 9.26 -18.42 -3.54
C GLY A 206 8.44 -18.04 -4.77
N ASP A 207 7.82 -16.87 -4.84
CA ASP A 207 7.03 -16.43 -6.01
C ASP A 207 7.90 -15.69 -7.06
N SER A 208 9.20 -15.47 -6.78
CA SER A 208 10.13 -14.71 -7.63
C SER A 208 10.73 -15.51 -8.81
N GLN A 209 10.30 -16.75 -9.06
CA GLN A 209 10.89 -17.63 -10.09
C GLN A 209 9.89 -18.22 -11.07
N GLN A 210 8.93 -17.45 -11.55
CA GLN A 210 8.19 -17.85 -12.77
C GLN A 210 7.81 -16.59 -13.56
N SER A 211 8.78 -16.07 -14.30
CA SER A 211 8.54 -15.14 -15.42
C SER A 211 9.52 -15.43 -16.52
#